data_c2b454dd53d7830e7eabef484fe798a5
#
_entry.id   c2b454dd53d7830e7eabef484fe798a5
#
_cell.length_a   1.000
_cell.length_b   1.000
_cell.length_c   1.000
_cell.angle_alpha   90.00
_cell.angle_beta   90.00
_cell.angle_gamma   90.00
#
_symmetry.space_group_name_H-M   'P 1'
#
loop_
_entity.id
_entity.type
_entity.pdbx_description
1 polymer ?
#
loop_
_entity_poly.entity_id
_entity_poly.type
_entity_poly.pdbx_seq_one_letter_code
_entity_poly.pdbx_strand_id
1 'polypeptide(L)'
;MNIISFDIEEWFIEQQYFGNRSEQYSFLSKYLENLLAKLDEKELKATFFCVGGMAREFPNVVKEIQKRGHDIGCHSDMHLWMNKMSEAEAREDTYKAVDSIEQLIGQKVLSYRAPAFTIGDSNKWMFDILVENGIEIDASIYPAVRDFGGFAAFGEHTPTIIRHNGMELKEFPISTTNVFGKEIA
;
A
#
# COMPACT_ATOMS: atom_id res chain seq x y z
N MET A 1 3.88 13.37 -15.42
CA MET A 1 2.98 12.20 -15.37
C MET A 1 2.32 12.22 -14.00
N ASN A 2 1.00 12.12 -13.92
CA ASN A 2 0.30 12.03 -12.64
C ASN A 2 -0.05 10.55 -12.39
N ILE A 3 0.22 10.06 -11.17
CA ILE A 3 -0.11 8.71 -10.73
C ILE A 3 -1.26 8.82 -9.73
N ILE A 4 -2.29 8.01 -9.94
CA ILE A 4 -3.44 7.92 -9.04
C ILE A 4 -3.37 6.56 -8.34
N SER A 5 -3.48 6.55 -7.03
CA SER A 5 -3.53 5.33 -6.25
C SER A 5 -4.53 5.44 -5.11
N PHE A 6 -5.04 4.30 -4.67
CA PHE A 6 -5.99 4.17 -3.57
C PHE A 6 -5.56 3.01 -2.67
N ASP A 7 -5.71 3.20 -1.38
CA ASP A 7 -5.53 2.13 -0.41
C ASP A 7 -6.91 1.52 -0.15
N ILE A 8 -7.00 0.21 -0.35
CA ILE A 8 -8.22 -0.57 -0.11
C ILE A 8 -8.12 -1.15 1.29
N GLU A 9 -8.53 -0.32 2.19
CA GLU A 9 -8.57 -0.57 3.62
C GLU A 9 -9.88 -0.04 4.19
N GLU A 10 -10.23 -0.50 5.36
CA GLU A 10 -11.38 0.01 6.10
C GLU A 10 -10.91 0.62 7.42
N TRP A 11 -11.56 1.70 7.82
CA TRP A 11 -11.29 2.41 9.06
C TRP A 11 -11.31 1.53 10.33
N PHE A 12 -11.97 0.36 10.29
CA PHE A 12 -12.05 -0.63 11.35
C PHE A 12 -11.00 -1.75 11.25
N ILE A 13 -10.06 -1.68 10.32
CA ILE A 13 -8.93 -2.61 10.22
C ILE A 13 -8.13 -2.65 11.52
N GLU A 14 -8.07 -1.56 12.24
CA GLU A 14 -7.62 -1.55 13.63
C GLU A 14 -8.73 -2.13 14.51
N GLN A 15 -8.62 -3.43 14.82
CA GLN A 15 -9.63 -4.25 15.53
C GLN A 15 -10.14 -3.66 16.85
N GLN A 16 -9.36 -2.78 17.47
CA GLN A 16 -9.69 -2.18 18.77
C GLN A 16 -10.91 -1.25 18.72
N TYR A 17 -11.37 -0.85 17.54
CA TYR A 17 -12.40 0.17 17.41
C TYR A 17 -13.79 -0.37 17.03
N PHE A 18 -13.93 -1.58 16.45
CA PHE A 18 -15.18 -1.91 15.76
C PHE A 18 -15.62 -3.37 15.81
N GLY A 19 -16.96 -3.53 15.89
CA GLY A 19 -17.69 -4.79 15.86
C GLY A 19 -17.76 -5.46 14.49
N ASN A 20 -18.89 -5.97 14.07
CA ASN A 20 -19.05 -6.84 12.91
C ASN A 20 -18.48 -6.28 11.59
N ARG A 21 -17.39 -6.88 11.11
CA ARG A 21 -16.69 -6.48 9.88
C ARG A 21 -17.52 -6.69 8.60
N SER A 22 -18.33 -7.72 8.53
CA SER A 22 -19.02 -8.10 7.30
C SER A 22 -20.06 -7.07 6.85
N GLU A 23 -20.73 -6.39 7.76
CA GLU A 23 -21.69 -5.33 7.42
C GLU A 23 -21.01 -4.11 6.82
N GLN A 24 -19.80 -3.80 7.26
CA GLN A 24 -19.06 -2.62 6.83
C GLN A 24 -18.45 -2.81 5.44
N TYR A 25 -17.99 -4.00 5.08
CA TYR A 25 -17.54 -4.31 3.73
C TYR A 25 -18.66 -4.23 2.68
N SER A 26 -19.90 -4.39 3.08
CA SER A 26 -21.02 -4.15 2.16
C SER A 26 -21.12 -2.68 1.72
N PHE A 27 -20.73 -1.74 2.58
CA PHE A 27 -20.62 -0.32 2.25
C PHE A 27 -19.42 -0.01 1.36
N LEU A 28 -18.26 -0.62 1.61
CA LEU A 28 -17.09 -0.47 0.76
C LEU A 28 -17.42 -0.82 -0.69
N SER A 29 -18.07 -1.96 -0.93
CA SER A 29 -18.46 -2.39 -2.28
C SER A 29 -19.26 -1.34 -3.03
N LYS A 30 -20.17 -0.64 -2.35
CA LYS A 30 -20.96 0.44 -2.92
C LYS A 30 -20.14 1.69 -3.26
N TYR A 31 -19.26 2.10 -2.36
CA TYR A 31 -18.41 3.27 -2.60
C TYR A 31 -17.35 2.98 -3.65
N LEU A 32 -16.77 1.79 -3.63
CA LEU A 32 -15.82 1.32 -4.63
C LEU A 32 -16.43 1.31 -6.02
N GLU A 33 -17.66 0.81 -6.18
CA GLU A 33 -18.36 0.82 -7.48
C GLU A 33 -18.50 2.25 -8.03
N ASN A 34 -18.88 3.21 -7.18
CA ASN A 34 -18.97 4.61 -7.60
C ASN A 34 -17.61 5.20 -8.01
N LEU A 35 -16.53 4.82 -7.30
CA LEU A 35 -15.17 5.24 -7.64
C LEU A 35 -14.73 4.65 -8.98
N LEU A 36 -14.90 3.34 -9.14
CA LEU A 36 -14.52 2.63 -10.36
C LEU A 36 -15.30 3.15 -11.57
N ALA A 37 -16.60 3.41 -11.41
CA ALA A 37 -17.41 4.00 -12.48
C ALA A 37 -16.91 5.40 -12.89
N LYS A 38 -16.45 6.21 -11.95
CA LYS A 38 -15.86 7.52 -12.27
C LYS A 38 -14.52 7.40 -12.98
N LEU A 39 -13.68 6.45 -12.59
CA LEU A 39 -12.41 6.18 -13.27
C LEU A 39 -12.65 5.70 -14.70
N ASP A 40 -13.63 4.82 -14.90
CA ASP A 40 -14.03 4.36 -16.23
C ASP A 40 -14.56 5.51 -17.10
N GLU A 41 -15.44 6.37 -16.54
CA GLU A 41 -15.96 7.56 -17.25
C GLU A 41 -14.84 8.49 -17.74
N LYS A 42 -13.76 8.58 -16.98
CA LYS A 42 -12.61 9.43 -17.30
C LYS A 42 -11.48 8.69 -18.06
N GLU A 43 -11.68 7.41 -18.38
CA GLU A 43 -10.66 6.55 -18.99
C GLU A 43 -9.34 6.53 -18.21
N LEU A 44 -9.41 6.64 -16.87
CA LEU A 44 -8.26 6.64 -15.98
C LEU A 44 -8.01 5.25 -15.41
N LYS A 45 -6.74 4.88 -15.34
CA LYS A 45 -6.28 3.72 -14.59
C LYS A 45 -5.54 4.16 -13.33
N ALA A 46 -5.66 3.33 -12.28
CA ALA A 46 -5.08 3.59 -10.97
C ALA A 46 -4.45 2.31 -10.41
N THR A 47 -3.59 2.46 -9.42
CA THR A 47 -3.09 1.36 -8.60
C THR A 47 -3.91 1.29 -7.31
N PHE A 48 -4.38 0.10 -6.96
CA PHE A 48 -5.11 -0.17 -5.72
C PHE A 48 -4.27 -1.05 -4.82
N PHE A 49 -3.79 -0.49 -3.71
CA PHE A 49 -3.04 -1.22 -2.70
C PHE A 49 -4.02 -1.94 -1.77
N CYS A 50 -4.05 -3.26 -1.86
CA CYS A 50 -5.02 -4.11 -1.16
C CYS A 50 -4.38 -4.80 0.05
N VAL A 51 -5.10 -4.84 1.17
CA VAL A 51 -4.72 -5.60 2.36
C VAL A 51 -4.94 -7.10 2.10
N GLY A 52 -3.93 -7.94 2.34
CA GLY A 52 -3.98 -9.38 2.07
C GLY A 52 -5.10 -10.10 2.83
N GLY A 53 -5.30 -9.78 4.11
CA GLY A 53 -6.42 -10.29 4.91
C GLY A 53 -7.78 -9.96 4.30
N MET A 54 -7.95 -8.73 3.82
CA MET A 54 -9.16 -8.32 3.12
C MET A 54 -9.33 -9.06 1.79
N ALA A 55 -8.26 -9.24 1.04
CA ALA A 55 -8.30 -9.98 -0.24
C ALA A 55 -8.79 -11.43 -0.06
N ARG A 56 -8.41 -12.08 1.04
CA ARG A 56 -8.91 -13.43 1.38
C ARG A 56 -10.38 -13.43 1.82
N GLU A 57 -10.78 -12.44 2.60
CA GLU A 57 -12.13 -12.36 3.17
C GLU A 57 -13.16 -11.88 2.12
N PHE A 58 -12.76 -10.94 1.27
CA PHE A 58 -13.63 -10.29 0.27
C PHE A 58 -13.02 -10.34 -1.15
N PRO A 59 -12.78 -11.53 -1.71
CA PRO A 59 -12.08 -11.70 -2.98
C PRO A 59 -12.74 -10.98 -4.16
N ASN A 60 -14.05 -10.80 -4.11
CA ASN A 60 -14.79 -10.15 -5.19
C ASN A 60 -14.45 -8.66 -5.32
N VAL A 61 -14.04 -7.99 -4.24
CA VAL A 61 -13.60 -6.59 -4.25
C VAL A 61 -12.36 -6.45 -5.12
N VAL A 62 -11.35 -7.27 -4.87
CA VAL A 62 -10.07 -7.23 -5.61
C VAL A 62 -10.26 -7.66 -7.07
N LYS A 63 -11.07 -8.70 -7.31
CA LYS A 63 -11.38 -9.17 -8.67
C LYS A 63 -12.12 -8.13 -9.50
N GLU A 64 -13.02 -7.34 -8.91
CA GLU A 64 -13.74 -6.29 -9.63
C GLU A 64 -12.80 -5.15 -10.03
N ILE A 65 -11.86 -4.76 -9.16
CA ILE A 65 -10.83 -3.77 -9.46
C ILE A 65 -9.96 -4.26 -10.64
N GLN A 66 -9.47 -5.50 -10.56
CA GLN A 66 -8.65 -6.12 -11.62
C GLN A 66 -9.40 -6.21 -12.95
N LYS A 67 -10.66 -6.65 -12.92
CA LYS A 67 -11.52 -6.80 -14.11
C LYS A 67 -11.68 -5.49 -14.88
N ARG A 68 -11.68 -4.36 -14.19
CA ARG A 68 -11.74 -3.03 -14.81
C ARG A 68 -10.37 -2.54 -15.30
N GLY A 69 -9.33 -3.37 -15.21
CA GLY A 69 -7.98 -3.11 -15.76
C GLY A 69 -7.18 -2.11 -14.93
N HIS A 70 -7.44 -2.04 -13.63
CA HIS A 70 -6.59 -1.34 -12.68
C HIS A 70 -5.48 -2.24 -12.16
N ASP A 71 -4.38 -1.65 -11.71
CA ASP A 71 -3.28 -2.38 -11.10
C ASP A 71 -3.61 -2.73 -9.63
N ILE A 72 -3.20 -3.93 -9.21
CA ILE A 72 -3.32 -4.39 -7.84
C ILE A 72 -1.93 -4.39 -7.20
N GLY A 73 -1.78 -3.60 -6.14
CA GLY A 73 -0.61 -3.59 -5.26
C GLY A 73 -0.92 -4.23 -3.90
N CYS A 74 0.12 -4.44 -3.11
CA CYS A 74 0.04 -4.98 -1.76
C CYS A 74 0.07 -3.87 -0.70
N HIS A 75 -0.78 -4.00 0.35
CA HIS A 75 -0.86 -3.09 1.49
C HIS A 75 -0.73 -3.82 2.83
N SER A 76 0.31 -4.68 2.96
CA SER A 76 0.50 -5.62 4.08
C SER A 76 -0.60 -6.68 4.21
N ASP A 77 -0.44 -7.62 5.14
CA ASP A 77 -1.46 -8.66 5.38
C ASP A 77 -2.56 -8.21 6.35
N MET A 78 -2.16 -7.57 7.45
CA MET A 78 -3.07 -7.21 8.54
C MET A 78 -3.15 -5.70 8.80
N HIS A 79 -2.61 -4.89 7.90
CA HIS A 79 -2.54 -3.43 8.04
C HIS A 79 -1.78 -2.98 9.31
N LEU A 80 -0.80 -3.76 9.74
CA LEU A 80 0.03 -3.38 10.88
C LEU A 80 1.12 -2.40 10.46
N TRP A 81 1.52 -1.54 11.38
CA TRP A 81 2.56 -0.56 11.11
C TRP A 81 3.93 -1.22 11.08
N MET A 82 4.67 -1.08 10.00
CA MET A 82 5.98 -1.71 9.79
C MET A 82 7.02 -1.33 10.85
N ASN A 83 6.94 -0.11 11.40
CA ASN A 83 7.82 0.36 12.46
C ASN A 83 7.45 -0.18 13.87
N LYS A 84 6.41 -1.00 13.98
CA LYS A 84 5.99 -1.70 15.20
C LYS A 84 6.23 -3.20 15.14
N MET A 85 6.73 -3.68 14.00
CA MET A 85 7.02 -5.09 13.77
C MET A 85 8.53 -5.34 13.88
N SER A 86 8.90 -6.53 14.29
CA SER A 86 10.24 -7.06 14.05
C SER A 86 10.42 -7.39 12.56
N GLU A 87 11.66 -7.50 12.11
CA GLU A 87 11.96 -7.89 10.73
C GLU A 87 11.32 -9.25 10.36
N ALA A 88 11.34 -10.22 11.27
CA ALA A 88 10.75 -11.54 11.06
C ALA A 88 9.23 -11.48 10.88
N GLU A 89 8.53 -10.70 11.71
CA GLU A 89 7.08 -10.50 11.59
C GLU A 89 6.71 -9.79 10.29
N ALA A 90 7.46 -8.75 9.92
CA ALA A 90 7.23 -8.03 8.67
C ALA A 90 7.49 -8.91 7.43
N ARG A 91 8.48 -9.79 7.49
CA ARG A 91 8.79 -10.76 6.43
C ARG A 91 7.63 -11.73 6.22
N GLU A 92 7.08 -12.29 7.31
CA GLU A 92 5.94 -13.19 7.24
C GLU A 92 4.66 -12.48 6.76
N ASP A 93 4.37 -11.28 7.29
CA ASP A 93 3.23 -10.46 6.89
C ASP A 93 3.28 -10.15 5.39
N THR A 94 4.41 -9.63 4.90
CA THR A 94 4.58 -9.26 3.48
C THR A 94 4.44 -10.48 2.57
N TYR A 95 5.13 -11.60 2.90
CA TYR A 95 5.03 -12.84 2.12
C TYR A 95 3.58 -13.32 2.01
N LYS A 96 2.88 -13.40 3.14
CA LYS A 96 1.50 -13.88 3.20
C LYS A 96 0.54 -12.99 2.43
N ALA A 97 0.75 -11.66 2.50
CA ALA A 97 -0.06 -10.71 1.76
C ALA A 97 0.12 -10.86 0.25
N VAL A 98 1.37 -10.84 -0.21
CA VAL A 98 1.72 -10.97 -1.62
C VAL A 98 1.21 -12.29 -2.18
N ASP A 99 1.51 -13.41 -1.53
CA ASP A 99 1.06 -14.75 -1.94
C ASP A 99 -0.46 -14.83 -2.07
N SER A 100 -1.19 -14.32 -1.07
CA SER A 100 -2.66 -14.32 -1.06
C SER A 100 -3.25 -13.52 -2.22
N ILE A 101 -2.70 -12.34 -2.50
CA ILE A 101 -3.17 -11.49 -3.58
C ILE A 101 -2.82 -12.11 -4.93
N GLU A 102 -1.58 -12.60 -5.12
CA GLU A 102 -1.14 -13.26 -6.36
C GLU A 102 -2.00 -14.49 -6.71
N GLN A 103 -2.29 -15.34 -5.71
CA GLN A 103 -3.19 -16.48 -5.91
C GLN A 103 -4.60 -16.05 -6.33
N LEU A 104 -5.10 -14.95 -5.78
CA LEU A 104 -6.43 -14.45 -6.08
C LEU A 104 -6.54 -13.89 -7.50
N ILE A 105 -5.53 -13.09 -7.92
CA ILE A 105 -5.56 -12.38 -9.20
C ILE A 105 -4.89 -13.14 -10.36
N GLY A 106 -4.16 -14.21 -10.06
CA GLY A 106 -3.48 -15.04 -11.06
C GLY A 106 -2.30 -14.37 -11.75
N GLN A 107 -1.72 -13.32 -11.17
CA GLN A 107 -0.56 -12.59 -11.70
C GLN A 107 0.32 -12.06 -10.58
N LYS A 108 1.54 -11.62 -10.91
CA LYS A 108 2.47 -11.06 -9.94
C LYS A 108 2.01 -9.70 -9.39
N VAL A 109 2.22 -9.51 -8.11
CA VAL A 109 2.08 -8.20 -7.44
C VAL A 109 3.43 -7.51 -7.47
N LEU A 110 3.51 -6.40 -8.19
CA LEU A 110 4.77 -5.69 -8.42
C LEU A 110 4.90 -4.41 -7.58
N SER A 111 3.84 -3.97 -6.91
CA SER A 111 3.85 -2.74 -6.15
C SER A 111 3.41 -2.93 -4.70
N TYR A 112 3.99 -2.13 -3.82
CA TYR A 112 3.71 -2.16 -2.39
C TYR A 112 3.51 -0.75 -1.83
N ARG A 113 2.69 -0.64 -0.79
CA ARG A 113 2.60 0.54 0.08
C ARG A 113 2.48 0.10 1.52
N ALA A 114 3.35 0.62 2.38
CA ALA A 114 3.27 0.35 3.82
C ALA A 114 2.10 1.09 4.47
N PRO A 115 1.35 0.44 5.37
CA PRO A 115 0.34 1.09 6.19
C PRO A 115 0.88 2.34 6.88
N ALA A 116 0.09 3.42 6.82
CA ALA A 116 0.41 4.71 7.43
C ALA A 116 1.81 5.27 7.07
N PHE A 117 2.41 4.84 5.94
CA PHE A 117 3.75 5.25 5.49
C PHE A 117 4.82 5.02 6.56
N THR A 118 4.82 3.83 7.14
CA THR A 118 5.64 3.48 8.32
C THR A 118 6.97 2.80 7.98
N ILE A 119 7.44 2.90 6.73
CA ILE A 119 8.84 2.64 6.40
C ILE A 119 9.64 3.91 6.64
N GLY A 120 10.76 3.77 7.36
CA GLY A 120 11.60 4.89 7.75
C GLY A 120 13.03 4.47 8.09
N ASP A 121 13.76 5.35 8.76
CA ASP A 121 15.18 5.14 9.06
C ASP A 121 15.45 3.92 9.94
N SER A 122 14.53 3.57 10.83
CA SER A 122 14.66 2.47 11.79
C SER A 122 14.38 1.08 11.22
N ASN A 123 13.77 0.98 10.05
CA ASN A 123 13.34 -0.29 9.45
C ASN A 123 13.63 -0.39 7.96
N LYS A 124 14.79 0.09 7.51
CA LYS A 124 15.26 0.01 6.12
C LYS A 124 15.37 -1.41 5.58
N TRP A 125 15.45 -2.41 6.44
CA TRP A 125 15.37 -3.83 6.08
C TRP A 125 14.05 -4.18 5.35
N MET A 126 13.03 -3.33 5.42
CA MET A 126 11.82 -3.50 4.63
C MET A 126 12.10 -3.51 3.12
N PHE A 127 13.06 -2.70 2.65
CA PHE A 127 13.39 -2.69 1.21
C PHE A 127 13.90 -4.06 0.73
N ASP A 128 14.68 -4.75 1.56
CA ASP A 128 15.17 -6.10 1.25
C ASP A 128 13.97 -7.07 1.18
N ILE A 129 13.07 -7.01 2.15
CA ILE A 129 11.85 -7.84 2.20
C ILE A 129 10.98 -7.62 0.97
N LEU A 130 10.79 -6.39 0.54
CA LEU A 130 9.98 -6.07 -0.65
C LEU A 130 10.58 -6.71 -1.90
N VAL A 131 11.88 -6.53 -2.13
CA VAL A 131 12.56 -7.11 -3.29
C VAL A 131 12.56 -8.64 -3.25
N GLU A 132 12.78 -9.26 -2.09
CA GLU A 132 12.71 -10.72 -1.91
C GLU A 132 11.32 -11.29 -2.27
N ASN A 133 10.26 -10.51 -2.08
CA ASN A 133 8.90 -10.88 -2.46
C ASN A 133 8.52 -10.49 -3.90
N GLY A 134 9.50 -10.03 -4.70
CA GLY A 134 9.27 -9.69 -6.11
C GLY A 134 8.64 -8.33 -6.34
N ILE A 135 8.57 -7.48 -5.31
CA ILE A 135 8.12 -6.10 -5.46
C ILE A 135 9.19 -5.29 -6.21
N GLU A 136 8.78 -4.58 -7.24
CA GLU A 136 9.63 -3.71 -8.05
C GLU A 136 9.40 -2.23 -7.77
N ILE A 137 8.23 -1.88 -7.24
CA ILE A 137 7.78 -0.51 -7.01
C ILE A 137 7.30 -0.37 -5.58
N ASP A 138 7.88 0.55 -4.83
CA ASP A 138 7.39 0.96 -3.52
C ASP A 138 6.77 2.37 -3.60
N ALA A 139 5.75 2.61 -2.79
CA ALA A 139 5.10 3.90 -2.63
C ALA A 139 4.86 4.20 -1.15
N SER A 140 5.82 3.81 -0.30
CA SER A 140 5.68 3.86 1.15
C SER A 140 6.32 5.07 1.80
N ILE A 141 7.16 5.81 1.07
CA ILE A 141 7.92 6.90 1.68
C ILE A 141 7.09 8.19 1.72
N TYR A 142 6.91 8.69 2.93
CA TYR A 142 6.46 10.04 3.19
C TYR A 142 7.69 10.88 3.59
N PRO A 143 8.21 11.76 2.72
CA PRO A 143 9.51 12.40 2.93
C PRO A 143 9.45 13.60 3.88
N ALA A 144 8.76 13.44 5.00
CA ALA A 144 8.62 14.46 6.04
C ALA A 144 8.47 13.82 7.43
N VAL A 145 8.51 14.64 8.47
CA VAL A 145 8.26 14.22 9.85
C VAL A 145 6.77 14.02 10.08
N ARG A 146 6.42 12.88 10.67
CA ARG A 146 5.05 12.57 11.13
C ARG A 146 5.09 11.93 12.53
N ASP A 147 3.96 11.96 13.24
CA ASP A 147 3.85 11.43 14.60
C ASP A 147 4.01 9.90 14.66
N PHE A 148 3.68 9.18 13.57
CA PHE A 148 3.63 7.72 13.54
C PHE A 148 4.25 7.06 12.31
N GLY A 149 4.80 7.82 11.40
CA GLY A 149 5.46 7.34 10.18
C GLY A 149 6.30 8.44 9.58
N GLY A 150 6.65 8.26 8.31
CA GLY A 150 7.44 9.23 7.58
C GLY A 150 8.94 8.96 7.66
N PHE A 151 9.64 9.46 6.65
CA PHE A 151 11.09 9.30 6.49
C PHE A 151 11.72 10.62 6.03
N ALA A 152 11.75 11.63 6.92
CA ALA A 152 12.30 12.95 6.59
C ALA A 152 13.76 12.92 6.13
N ALA A 153 14.56 11.97 6.64
CA ALA A 153 15.94 11.79 6.23
C ALA A 153 16.11 11.15 4.83
N PHE A 154 15.01 10.73 4.19
CA PHE A 154 15.06 10.18 2.83
C PHE A 154 15.54 11.22 1.81
N GLY A 155 15.05 12.45 1.93
CA GLY A 155 15.55 13.62 1.20
C GLY A 155 15.07 13.73 -0.25
N GLU A 156 14.48 12.69 -0.83
CA GLU A 156 13.95 12.71 -2.19
C GLU A 156 12.42 12.88 -2.18
N HIS A 157 11.91 13.78 -3.02
CA HIS A 157 10.48 14.09 -3.14
C HIS A 157 9.91 13.70 -4.51
N THR A 158 10.73 13.05 -5.35
CA THR A 158 10.38 12.62 -6.70
C THR A 158 10.70 11.14 -6.87
N PRO A 159 10.10 10.46 -7.87
CA PRO A 159 10.40 9.07 -8.15
C PRO A 159 11.92 8.83 -8.29
N THR A 160 12.41 7.85 -7.56
CA THR A 160 13.84 7.56 -7.46
C THR A 160 14.10 6.05 -7.39
N ILE A 161 15.35 5.65 -7.37
CA ILE A 161 15.76 4.25 -7.18
C ILE A 161 16.49 4.14 -5.84
N ILE A 162 15.91 3.38 -4.93
CA ILE A 162 16.56 2.98 -3.69
C ILE A 162 17.56 1.88 -4.02
N ARG A 163 18.81 2.06 -3.55
CA ARG A 163 19.85 1.02 -3.58
C ARG A 163 20.20 0.63 -2.15
N HIS A 164 19.89 -0.60 -1.80
CA HIS A 164 20.11 -1.12 -0.46
C HIS A 164 20.63 -2.57 -0.55
N ASN A 165 21.72 -2.91 0.15
CA ASN A 165 22.34 -4.24 0.18
C ASN A 165 22.52 -4.89 -1.22
N GLY A 166 22.80 -4.10 -2.26
CA GLY A 166 22.98 -4.59 -3.64
C GLY A 166 21.69 -4.81 -4.42
N MET A 167 20.53 -4.54 -3.82
CA MET A 167 19.22 -4.59 -4.48
C MET A 167 18.78 -3.19 -4.93
N GLU A 168 17.91 -3.15 -5.93
CA GLU A 168 17.31 -1.92 -6.44
C GLU A 168 15.78 -2.01 -6.34
N LEU A 169 15.15 -0.94 -5.88
CA LEU A 169 13.71 -0.79 -5.76
C LEU A 169 13.32 0.61 -6.27
N LYS A 170 12.32 0.68 -7.13
CA LYS A 170 11.76 1.96 -7.57
C LYS A 170 10.86 2.51 -6.47
N GLU A 171 11.16 3.71 -6.03
CA GLU A 171 10.35 4.42 -5.02
C GLU A 171 9.58 5.57 -5.64
N PHE A 172 8.29 5.65 -5.32
CA PHE A 172 7.41 6.76 -5.65
C PHE A 172 6.96 7.45 -4.36
N PRO A 173 7.77 8.38 -3.82
CA PRO A 173 7.43 9.06 -2.57
C PRO A 173 6.09 9.80 -2.69
N ILE A 174 5.39 9.91 -1.57
CA ILE A 174 4.17 10.73 -1.51
C ILE A 174 4.52 12.17 -1.84
N SER A 175 3.73 12.76 -2.73
CA SER A 175 3.89 14.16 -3.09
C SER A 175 3.58 15.05 -1.89
N THR A 176 4.54 15.86 -1.49
CA THR A 176 4.39 16.83 -0.41
C THR A 176 4.53 18.25 -0.93
N THR A 177 3.94 19.19 -0.19
CA THR A 177 4.14 20.62 -0.42
C THR A 177 4.47 21.31 0.88
N ASN A 178 5.29 22.37 0.82
CA ASN A 178 5.63 23.13 2.01
C ASN A 178 4.56 24.22 2.26
N VAL A 179 3.93 24.15 3.42
CA VAL A 179 2.98 25.16 3.87
C VAL A 179 3.46 25.71 5.21
N PHE A 180 3.86 26.98 5.21
CA PHE A 180 4.40 27.69 6.40
C PHE A 180 5.53 26.93 7.11
N GLY A 181 6.44 26.31 6.35
CA GLY A 181 7.60 25.59 6.89
C GLY A 181 7.29 24.14 7.31
N LYS A 182 6.09 23.64 7.07
CA LYS A 182 5.73 22.22 7.27
C LYS A 182 5.45 21.54 5.95
N GLU A 183 6.06 20.37 5.77
CA GLU A 183 5.72 19.48 4.66
C GLU A 183 4.38 18.79 4.94
N ILE A 184 3.44 18.91 4.01
CA ILE A 184 2.11 18.27 4.04
C ILE A 184 1.86 17.55 2.71
N ALA A 185 1.11 16.44 2.74
CA ALA A 185 0.62 15.74 1.57
C ALA A 185 -0.77 16.25 1.16
#